data_6b289fbb3cc9929d3f3cd5aaf1868627
#
_entry.id   6b289fbb3cc9929d3f3cd5aaf1868627
#
_cell.length_a   1.000
_cell.length_b   1.000
_cell.length_c   1.000
_cell.angle_alpha   90.00
_cell.angle_beta   90.00
_cell.angle_gamma   90.00
#
_symmetry.space_group_name_H-M   'P 1'
#
loop_
_entity.id
_entity.type
_entity.pdbx_description
1 polymer ?
#
loop_
_entity_poly.entity_id
_entity_poly.type
_entity_poly.pdbx_seq_one_letter_code
_entity_poly.pdbx_strand_id
1 'polypeptide(L)'
;MEAVVTLAGEGTRMLPWSRGLRKEFLPLYDRGSNGHAVLKPVAHLVLEELVAAGAFHVTIVHQPRDEQSVRNYFTVDPTFLRRHKTHGDRLTETRGFYDTLGRLRVSFAVQPKPAGFGDAVLRARESVGGQRFFMHAGDAILLEPHRGRMLLAMGAILERDGLDAVLLVRRVADPRRYGVVEGTPGAPVHGYKRLDVSGMVEKPVKPKSHWAATAIYAFDPKIFDALETVRREKRPKELELTDGIRTLLDAGGRVASLVLTPRAGEWWSVGSPEGFGRALARTHAVTTKRIAEPAS
;
A
#
# COMPACT_ATOMS: atom_id res chain seq x y z
N MET A 1 -11.71 6.31 6.64
CA MET A 1 -10.74 7.16 5.89
C MET A 1 -10.84 6.89 4.40
N GLU A 2 -10.46 7.86 3.57
CA GLU A 2 -10.17 7.65 2.16
C GLU A 2 -8.92 6.78 2.02
N ALA A 3 -8.72 6.15 0.86
CA ALA A 3 -7.50 5.41 0.57
C ALA A 3 -7.08 5.58 -0.90
N VAL A 4 -5.79 5.49 -1.15
CA VAL A 4 -5.19 5.52 -2.49
C VAL A 4 -4.31 4.30 -2.65
N VAL A 5 -4.53 3.55 -3.72
CA VAL A 5 -3.70 2.40 -4.10
C VAL A 5 -3.07 2.67 -5.46
N THR A 6 -1.75 2.59 -5.54
CA THR A 6 -1.04 2.83 -6.80
C THR A 6 -0.69 1.52 -7.50
N LEU A 7 -1.22 1.38 -8.71
CA LEU A 7 -0.91 0.30 -9.64
C LEU A 7 -0.20 0.82 -10.92
N ALA A 8 0.31 2.05 -10.90
CA ALA A 8 0.80 2.75 -12.09
C ALA A 8 2.31 2.56 -12.39
N GLY A 9 3.06 1.83 -11.56
CA GLY A 9 4.48 1.56 -11.79
C GLY A 9 4.73 0.71 -13.04
N GLU A 10 5.80 0.94 -13.81
CA GLU A 10 6.10 0.19 -15.04
C GLU A 10 6.47 -1.28 -14.82
N GLY A 11 6.96 -1.62 -13.63
CA GLY A 11 7.33 -2.99 -13.29
C GLY A 11 8.54 -3.52 -14.06
N THR A 12 9.46 -2.66 -14.51
CA THR A 12 10.61 -3.04 -15.37
C THR A 12 11.47 -4.16 -14.79
N ARG A 13 11.58 -4.26 -13.46
CA ARG A 13 12.28 -5.34 -12.76
C ARG A 13 11.61 -6.71 -12.90
N MET A 14 10.34 -6.74 -13.33
CA MET A 14 9.54 -7.96 -13.50
C MET A 14 9.41 -8.40 -14.97
N LEU A 15 10.15 -7.77 -15.88
CA LEU A 15 10.19 -8.22 -17.27
C LEU A 15 10.74 -9.67 -17.36
N PRO A 16 10.16 -10.51 -18.26
CA PRO A 16 9.15 -10.20 -19.28
C PRO A 16 7.69 -10.21 -18.78
N TRP A 17 7.40 -10.64 -17.54
CA TRP A 17 6.05 -10.73 -16.98
C TRP A 17 5.25 -9.42 -17.13
N SER A 18 5.85 -8.31 -16.71
CA SER A 18 5.21 -7.00 -16.69
C SER A 18 4.96 -6.37 -18.07
N ARG A 19 5.35 -7.04 -19.15
CA ARG A 19 5.01 -6.60 -20.51
C ARG A 19 3.50 -6.63 -20.77
N GLY A 20 2.81 -7.65 -20.27
CA GLY A 20 1.38 -7.87 -20.53
C GLY A 20 0.52 -8.00 -19.28
N LEU A 21 1.13 -8.18 -18.11
CA LEU A 21 0.42 -8.41 -16.85
C LEU A 21 0.97 -7.50 -15.76
N ARG A 22 0.08 -7.03 -14.91
CA ARG A 22 0.47 -6.21 -13.76
C ARG A 22 1.08 -7.08 -12.68
N LYS A 23 2.21 -6.63 -12.08
CA LYS A 23 2.83 -7.29 -10.92
C LYS A 23 1.91 -7.32 -9.70
N GLU A 24 1.03 -6.35 -9.60
CA GLU A 24 0.05 -6.21 -8.52
C GLU A 24 -1.05 -7.30 -8.61
N PHE A 25 -1.15 -8.00 -9.75
CA PHE A 25 -2.00 -9.18 -9.92
C PHE A 25 -1.28 -10.52 -9.74
N LEU A 26 0.00 -10.52 -9.35
CA LEU A 26 0.69 -11.73 -8.93
C LEU A 26 -0.02 -12.34 -7.72
N PRO A 27 -0.27 -13.67 -7.72
CA PRO A 27 -1.00 -14.31 -6.63
C PRO A 27 -0.10 -14.58 -5.43
N LEU A 28 -0.65 -14.38 -4.25
CA LEU A 28 -0.07 -14.83 -2.98
C LEU A 28 -1.07 -15.72 -2.24
N TYR A 29 -0.57 -16.55 -1.35
CA TYR A 29 -1.42 -17.39 -0.51
C TYR A 29 -2.08 -16.57 0.59
N ASP A 30 -3.36 -16.89 0.86
CA ASP A 30 -4.12 -16.39 2.00
C ASP A 30 -5.02 -17.49 2.55
N ARG A 31 -5.52 -17.30 3.77
CA ARG A 31 -6.54 -18.17 4.34
C ARG A 31 -7.91 -17.72 3.86
N GLY A 32 -8.61 -18.61 3.17
CA GLY A 32 -9.98 -18.38 2.75
C GLY A 32 -10.96 -18.41 3.94
N SER A 33 -12.16 -17.88 3.72
CA SER A 33 -13.24 -17.83 4.70
C SER A 33 -13.69 -19.21 5.17
N ASN A 34 -13.56 -20.23 4.31
CA ASN A 34 -13.81 -21.65 4.63
C ASN A 34 -12.61 -22.35 5.29
N GLY A 35 -11.54 -21.63 5.63
CA GLY A 35 -10.36 -22.17 6.29
C GLY A 35 -9.33 -22.82 5.38
N HIS A 36 -9.58 -22.95 4.08
CA HIS A 36 -8.63 -23.51 3.12
C HIS A 36 -7.66 -22.44 2.59
N ALA A 37 -6.54 -22.90 2.01
CA ALA A 37 -5.62 -22.02 1.31
C ALA A 37 -6.22 -21.54 -0.02
N VAL A 38 -6.13 -20.24 -0.27
CA VAL A 38 -6.57 -19.61 -1.51
C VAL A 38 -5.47 -18.74 -2.09
N LEU A 39 -5.54 -18.48 -3.38
CA LEU A 39 -4.65 -17.53 -4.06
C LEU A 39 -5.42 -16.24 -4.34
N LYS A 40 -4.89 -15.14 -3.82
CA LYS A 40 -5.42 -13.79 -4.06
C LYS A 40 -4.34 -12.92 -4.72
N PRO A 41 -4.68 -12.09 -5.71
CA PRO A 41 -3.77 -11.06 -6.20
C PRO A 41 -3.29 -10.14 -5.07
N VAL A 42 -2.06 -9.64 -5.15
CA VAL A 42 -1.51 -8.71 -4.15
C VAL A 42 -2.42 -7.50 -3.96
N ALA A 43 -2.90 -6.88 -5.06
CA ALA A 43 -3.80 -5.73 -5.00
C ALA A 43 -5.14 -6.03 -4.31
N HIS A 44 -5.62 -7.28 -4.36
CA HIS A 44 -6.80 -7.73 -3.61
C HIS A 44 -6.49 -7.73 -2.09
N LEU A 45 -5.36 -8.32 -1.70
CA LEU A 45 -4.91 -8.35 -0.30
C LEU A 45 -4.73 -6.94 0.27
N VAL A 46 -4.18 -6.02 -0.52
CA VAL A 46 -4.06 -4.60 -0.16
C VAL A 46 -5.44 -3.97 0.06
N LEU A 47 -6.41 -4.25 -0.81
CA LEU A 47 -7.77 -3.75 -0.64
C LEU A 47 -8.41 -4.26 0.66
N GLU A 48 -8.29 -5.56 0.94
CA GLU A 48 -8.79 -6.15 2.19
C GLU A 48 -8.12 -5.55 3.44
N GLU A 49 -6.83 -5.24 3.35
CA GLU A 49 -6.07 -4.59 4.42
C GLU A 49 -6.60 -3.17 4.70
N LEU A 50 -6.83 -2.38 3.65
CA LEU A 50 -7.39 -1.03 3.75
C LEU A 50 -8.83 -1.05 4.30
N VAL A 51 -9.65 -1.98 3.84
CA VAL A 51 -11.03 -2.15 4.35
C VAL A 51 -11.02 -2.55 5.83
N ALA A 52 -10.14 -3.48 6.23
CA ALA A 52 -9.98 -3.85 7.63
C ALA A 52 -9.48 -2.67 8.50
N ALA A 53 -8.78 -1.71 7.91
CA ALA A 53 -8.37 -0.46 8.55
C ALA A 53 -9.47 0.62 8.52
N GLY A 54 -10.68 0.32 8.04
CA GLY A 54 -11.81 1.24 8.03
C GLY A 54 -11.83 2.19 6.81
N ALA A 55 -11.14 1.85 5.72
CA ALA A 55 -11.32 2.58 4.47
C ALA A 55 -12.72 2.32 3.90
N PHE A 56 -13.41 3.38 3.48
CA PHE A 56 -14.76 3.33 2.88
C PHE A 56 -14.79 3.76 1.42
N HIS A 57 -13.72 4.41 0.96
CA HIS A 57 -13.51 4.79 -0.42
C HIS A 57 -12.05 4.53 -0.80
N VAL A 58 -11.83 3.87 -1.92
CA VAL A 58 -10.48 3.58 -2.43
C VAL A 58 -10.34 4.10 -3.85
N THR A 59 -9.35 4.94 -4.08
CA THR A 59 -8.96 5.41 -5.42
C THR A 59 -7.80 4.56 -5.92
N ILE A 60 -8.01 3.86 -7.03
CA ILE A 60 -7.01 3.03 -7.68
C ILE A 60 -6.36 3.83 -8.80
N VAL A 61 -5.05 4.10 -8.67
CA VAL A 61 -4.28 4.82 -9.68
C VAL A 61 -3.60 3.84 -10.61
N HIS A 62 -3.86 3.92 -11.92
CA HIS A 62 -3.35 3.00 -12.92
C HIS A 62 -2.83 3.71 -14.18
N GLN A 63 -2.12 2.99 -15.05
CA GLN A 63 -1.75 3.49 -16.38
C GLN A 63 -2.90 3.30 -17.38
N PRO A 64 -2.97 4.09 -18.48
CA PRO A 64 -4.01 3.94 -19.51
C PRO A 64 -4.12 2.52 -20.09
N ARG A 65 -2.97 1.87 -20.34
CA ARG A 65 -2.91 0.51 -20.90
C ARG A 65 -3.51 -0.57 -20.00
N ASP A 66 -3.62 -0.32 -18.71
CA ASP A 66 -4.06 -1.29 -17.69
C ASP A 66 -5.52 -1.08 -17.30
N GLU A 67 -6.17 -0.04 -17.81
CA GLU A 67 -7.51 0.41 -17.39
C GLU A 67 -8.53 -0.72 -17.42
N GLN A 68 -8.60 -1.46 -18.52
CA GLN A 68 -9.59 -2.52 -18.67
C GLN A 68 -9.40 -3.64 -17.65
N SER A 69 -8.16 -4.11 -17.46
CA SER A 69 -7.85 -5.21 -16.53
C SER A 69 -8.08 -4.79 -15.07
N VAL A 70 -7.68 -3.56 -14.72
CA VAL A 70 -7.87 -3.01 -13.38
C VAL A 70 -9.35 -2.83 -13.08
N ARG A 71 -10.09 -2.17 -13.97
CA ARG A 71 -11.54 -1.96 -13.78
C ARG A 71 -12.29 -3.28 -13.70
N ASN A 72 -12.02 -4.23 -14.60
CA ASN A 72 -12.68 -5.54 -14.58
C ASN A 72 -12.46 -6.28 -13.25
N TYR A 73 -11.26 -6.18 -12.67
CA TYR A 73 -10.97 -6.85 -11.42
C TYR A 73 -11.70 -6.22 -10.22
N PHE A 74 -11.74 -4.89 -10.15
CA PHE A 74 -12.33 -4.13 -9.03
C PHE A 74 -13.77 -3.68 -9.25
N THR A 75 -14.46 -4.34 -10.17
CA THR A 75 -15.90 -4.12 -10.40
C THR A 75 -16.65 -5.44 -10.21
N VAL A 76 -17.81 -5.37 -9.57
CA VAL A 76 -18.68 -6.56 -9.39
C VAL A 76 -19.17 -7.05 -10.74
N ASP A 77 -18.96 -8.34 -11.06
CA ASP A 77 -19.52 -9.01 -12.24
C ASP A 77 -20.58 -10.06 -11.85
N PRO A 78 -21.87 -9.66 -11.81
CA PRO A 78 -22.96 -10.60 -11.50
C PRO A 78 -23.10 -11.71 -12.55
N THR A 79 -22.63 -11.47 -13.78
CA THR A 79 -22.71 -12.47 -14.86
C THR A 79 -21.70 -13.59 -14.62
N PHE A 80 -20.51 -13.25 -14.12
CA PHE A 80 -19.53 -14.25 -13.69
C PHE A 80 -20.12 -15.18 -12.63
N LEU A 81 -20.72 -14.61 -11.57
CA LEU A 81 -21.33 -15.41 -10.49
C LEU A 81 -22.47 -16.30 -11.00
N ARG A 82 -23.35 -15.80 -11.87
CA ARG A 82 -24.44 -16.60 -12.46
C ARG A 82 -23.92 -17.77 -13.31
N ARG A 83 -22.90 -17.50 -14.14
CA ARG A 83 -22.29 -18.52 -15.01
C ARG A 83 -21.66 -19.67 -14.22
N HIS A 84 -21.07 -19.37 -13.06
CA HIS A 84 -20.34 -20.33 -12.25
C HIS A 84 -21.10 -20.82 -11.01
N LYS A 85 -22.42 -20.60 -10.93
CA LYS A 85 -23.27 -20.90 -9.76
C LYS A 85 -23.15 -22.35 -9.24
N THR A 86 -22.81 -23.30 -10.12
CA THR A 86 -22.64 -24.71 -9.78
C THR A 86 -21.32 -25.05 -9.07
N HIS A 87 -20.37 -24.10 -9.01
CA HIS A 87 -19.06 -24.31 -8.39
C HIS A 87 -19.03 -23.98 -6.88
N GLY A 88 -20.19 -23.87 -6.24
CA GLY A 88 -20.38 -23.81 -4.78
C GLY A 88 -19.25 -23.10 -3.99
N ASP A 89 -18.52 -23.88 -3.23
CA ASP A 89 -17.47 -23.39 -2.33
C ASP A 89 -16.31 -22.68 -3.02
N ARG A 90 -16.01 -22.99 -4.29
CA ARG A 90 -14.95 -22.31 -5.04
C ARG A 90 -15.26 -20.85 -5.34
N LEU A 91 -16.54 -20.44 -5.29
CA LEU A 91 -16.96 -19.07 -5.47
C LEU A 91 -17.05 -18.27 -4.18
N THR A 92 -16.87 -18.90 -3.02
CA THR A 92 -17.04 -18.25 -1.72
C THR A 92 -16.16 -17.00 -1.58
N GLU A 93 -14.88 -17.10 -1.94
CA GLU A 93 -13.96 -15.97 -1.88
C GLU A 93 -14.32 -14.87 -2.89
N THR A 94 -14.76 -15.25 -4.09
CA THR A 94 -15.20 -14.27 -5.11
C THR A 94 -16.47 -13.55 -4.65
N ARG A 95 -17.41 -14.23 -4.02
CA ARG A 95 -18.61 -13.61 -3.45
C ARG A 95 -18.23 -12.65 -2.32
N GLY A 96 -17.40 -13.10 -1.37
CA GLY A 96 -16.91 -12.24 -0.28
C GLY A 96 -16.19 -11.00 -0.78
N PHE A 97 -15.40 -11.13 -1.85
CA PHE A 97 -14.76 -9.98 -2.48
C PHE A 97 -15.77 -9.04 -3.13
N TYR A 98 -16.77 -9.56 -3.83
CA TYR A 98 -17.83 -8.74 -4.42
C TYR A 98 -18.71 -8.07 -3.37
N ASP A 99 -18.98 -8.73 -2.23
CA ASP A 99 -19.68 -8.12 -1.09
C ASP A 99 -18.84 -6.95 -0.51
N THR A 100 -17.51 -7.11 -0.46
CA THR A 100 -16.59 -6.05 -0.06
C THR A 100 -16.64 -4.87 -1.04
N LEU A 101 -16.56 -5.13 -2.35
CA LEU A 101 -16.65 -4.09 -3.38
C LEU A 101 -18.03 -3.38 -3.37
N GLY A 102 -19.11 -4.11 -3.07
CA GLY A 102 -20.46 -3.55 -2.98
C GLY A 102 -20.67 -2.57 -1.82
N ARG A 103 -19.84 -2.66 -0.78
CA ARG A 103 -19.85 -1.76 0.40
C ARG A 103 -18.83 -0.63 0.31
N LEU A 104 -17.92 -0.73 -0.63
CA LEU A 104 -16.80 0.18 -0.82
C LEU A 104 -17.03 1.07 -2.04
N ARG A 105 -16.84 2.37 -1.90
CA ARG A 105 -16.75 3.23 -3.07
C ARG A 105 -15.38 3.02 -3.73
N VAL A 106 -15.34 2.58 -4.98
CA VAL A 106 -14.11 2.42 -5.76
C VAL A 106 -14.08 3.47 -6.86
N SER A 107 -13.02 4.28 -6.89
CA SER A 107 -12.73 5.26 -7.93
C SER A 107 -11.45 4.89 -8.67
N PHE A 108 -11.31 5.35 -9.90
CA PHE A 108 -10.14 5.11 -10.73
C PHE A 108 -9.54 6.43 -11.19
N ALA A 109 -8.24 6.56 -11.05
CA ALA A 109 -7.48 7.70 -11.54
C ALA A 109 -6.37 7.23 -12.49
N VAL A 110 -6.16 7.98 -13.56
CA VAL A 110 -5.17 7.61 -14.58
C VAL A 110 -3.90 8.40 -14.38
N GLN A 111 -2.76 7.69 -14.32
CA GLN A 111 -1.44 8.29 -14.50
C GLN A 111 -1.04 8.15 -15.99
N PRO A 112 -1.12 9.22 -16.80
CA PRO A 112 -0.96 9.11 -18.26
C PRO A 112 0.44 8.69 -18.71
N LYS A 113 1.45 9.03 -17.90
CA LYS A 113 2.87 8.71 -18.13
C LYS A 113 3.52 8.34 -16.81
N PRO A 114 4.54 7.45 -16.80
CA PRO A 114 5.30 7.13 -15.61
C PRO A 114 6.16 8.34 -15.20
N ALA A 115 5.61 9.20 -14.36
CA ALA A 115 6.23 10.44 -13.91
C ALA A 115 6.62 10.43 -12.43
N GLY A 116 6.80 9.23 -11.85
CA GLY A 116 7.19 9.04 -10.45
C GLY A 116 6.03 8.69 -9.52
N PHE A 117 6.38 8.26 -8.31
CA PHE A 117 5.43 7.80 -7.32
C PHE A 117 4.57 8.94 -6.73
N GLY A 118 5.17 10.11 -6.53
CA GLY A 118 4.46 11.32 -6.10
C GLY A 118 3.45 11.81 -7.14
N ASP A 119 3.75 11.70 -8.44
CA ASP A 119 2.77 12.04 -9.49
C ASP A 119 1.57 11.07 -9.46
N ALA A 120 1.81 9.77 -9.24
CA ALA A 120 0.71 8.82 -9.07
C ALA A 120 -0.19 9.19 -7.89
N VAL A 121 0.37 9.60 -6.76
CA VAL A 121 -0.39 10.08 -5.60
C VAL A 121 -1.19 11.34 -5.94
N LEU A 122 -0.59 12.30 -6.64
CA LEU A 122 -1.27 13.53 -7.08
C LEU A 122 -2.52 13.26 -7.94
N ARG A 123 -2.53 12.20 -8.75
CA ARG A 123 -3.71 11.83 -9.57
C ARG A 123 -4.95 11.49 -8.73
N ALA A 124 -4.78 11.16 -7.48
CA ALA A 124 -5.89 10.86 -6.58
C ALA A 124 -6.45 12.10 -5.85
N ARG A 125 -5.83 13.28 -5.99
CA ARG A 125 -6.21 14.50 -5.26
C ARG A 125 -7.70 14.83 -5.32
N GLU A 126 -8.26 14.82 -6.51
CA GLU A 126 -9.68 15.13 -6.73
C GLU A 126 -10.60 14.10 -6.06
N SER A 127 -10.28 12.81 -6.20
CA SER A 127 -11.06 11.73 -5.60
C SER A 127 -11.01 11.72 -4.07
N VAL A 128 -9.87 12.08 -3.48
CA VAL A 128 -9.68 12.16 -2.01
C VAL A 128 -10.47 13.35 -1.43
N GLY A 129 -10.69 14.41 -2.21
CA GLY A 129 -11.59 15.50 -1.84
C GLY A 129 -11.21 16.26 -0.58
N GLY A 130 -9.93 16.42 -0.28
CA GLY A 130 -9.43 17.14 0.90
C GLY A 130 -9.54 16.36 2.23
N GLN A 131 -9.82 15.07 2.20
CA GLN A 131 -9.88 14.21 3.37
C GLN A 131 -8.53 13.58 3.70
N ARG A 132 -8.33 13.16 4.96
CA ARG A 132 -7.20 12.30 5.35
C ARG A 132 -7.33 10.94 4.68
N PHE A 133 -6.21 10.37 4.26
CA PHE A 133 -6.22 9.13 3.50
C PHE A 133 -5.04 8.22 3.81
N PHE A 134 -5.26 6.92 3.62
CA PHE A 134 -4.19 5.95 3.50
C PHE A 134 -3.64 5.94 2.09
N MET A 135 -2.33 5.82 1.96
CA MET A 135 -1.66 5.59 0.69
C MET A 135 -0.89 4.28 0.76
N HIS A 136 -1.18 3.37 -0.16
CA HIS A 136 -0.58 2.05 -0.20
C HIS A 136 -0.07 1.71 -1.61
N ALA A 137 1.20 1.29 -1.73
CA ALA A 137 1.69 0.74 -2.98
C ALA A 137 1.02 -0.63 -3.22
N GLY A 138 0.44 -0.84 -4.41
CA GLY A 138 -0.32 -2.04 -4.72
C GLY A 138 0.51 -3.31 -4.92
N ASP A 139 1.84 -3.23 -4.81
CA ASP A 139 2.78 -4.35 -4.97
C ASP A 139 3.42 -4.85 -3.66
N ALA A 140 2.89 -4.44 -2.53
CA ALA A 140 3.37 -4.86 -1.22
C ALA A 140 2.20 -5.28 -0.32
N ILE A 141 2.48 -6.10 0.68
CA ILE A 141 1.52 -6.53 1.72
C ILE A 141 2.16 -6.48 3.10
N LEU A 142 1.31 -6.36 4.11
CA LEU A 142 1.67 -6.62 5.50
C LEU A 142 1.10 -7.98 5.95
N LEU A 143 1.96 -8.85 6.43
CA LEU A 143 1.54 -10.07 7.11
C LEU A 143 1.47 -9.78 8.61
N GLU A 144 0.28 -9.42 9.07
CA GLU A 144 0.00 -9.10 10.47
C GLU A 144 -0.79 -10.22 11.16
N PRO A 145 -0.73 -10.33 12.50
CA PRO A 145 -1.66 -11.18 13.26
C PRO A 145 -3.12 -10.83 13.01
N HIS A 146 -3.43 -9.54 12.93
CA HIS A 146 -4.75 -9.00 12.60
C HIS A 146 -4.61 -8.01 11.46
N ARG A 147 -5.23 -8.31 10.32
CA ARG A 147 -5.17 -7.51 9.09
C ARG A 147 -5.61 -6.07 9.34
N GLY A 148 -4.84 -5.11 8.82
CA GLY A 148 -5.14 -3.68 8.89
C GLY A 148 -4.82 -3.00 10.23
N ARG A 149 -4.31 -3.73 11.22
CA ARG A 149 -4.02 -3.17 12.56
C ARG A 149 -2.97 -2.05 12.52
N MET A 150 -1.96 -2.20 11.70
CA MET A 150 -0.92 -1.16 11.53
C MET A 150 -1.50 0.11 10.91
N LEU A 151 -2.28 -0.03 9.86
CA LEU A 151 -2.94 1.10 9.21
C LEU A 151 -3.91 1.80 10.17
N LEU A 152 -4.71 1.06 10.96
CA LEU A 152 -5.55 1.62 12.01
C LEU A 152 -4.74 2.46 13.01
N ALA A 153 -3.59 1.95 13.46
CA ALA A 153 -2.72 2.68 14.37
C ALA A 153 -2.16 3.96 13.72
N MET A 154 -1.76 3.89 12.43
CA MET A 154 -1.28 5.05 11.68
C MET A 154 -2.36 6.12 11.54
N GLY A 155 -3.58 5.73 11.17
CA GLY A 155 -4.72 6.65 11.07
C GLY A 155 -5.06 7.31 12.41
N ALA A 156 -5.08 6.52 13.48
CA ALA A 156 -5.38 7.01 14.82
C ALA A 156 -4.38 8.07 15.33
N ILE A 157 -3.07 7.87 15.10
CA ILE A 157 -2.07 8.88 15.52
C ILE A 157 -2.04 10.08 14.57
N LEU A 158 -2.31 9.90 13.28
CA LEU A 158 -2.45 11.01 12.34
C LEU A 158 -3.53 12.00 12.82
N GLU A 159 -4.66 11.47 13.25
CA GLU A 159 -5.78 12.26 13.73
C GLU A 159 -5.53 12.84 15.14
N ARG A 160 -5.25 11.97 16.11
CA ARG A 160 -5.08 12.33 17.51
C ARG A 160 -4.00 13.37 17.73
N ASP A 161 -2.85 13.22 17.07
CA ASP A 161 -1.68 14.08 17.26
C ASP A 161 -1.65 15.26 16.28
N GLY A 162 -2.65 15.36 15.36
CA GLY A 162 -2.71 16.41 14.36
C GLY A 162 -1.48 16.40 13.44
N LEU A 163 -1.04 15.21 13.03
CA LEU A 163 0.10 15.05 12.13
C LEU A 163 -0.29 15.32 10.68
N ASP A 164 0.67 15.73 9.86
CA ASP A 164 0.50 15.90 8.43
C ASP A 164 0.83 14.61 7.65
N ALA A 165 1.67 13.74 8.23
CA ALA A 165 1.95 12.42 7.69
C ALA A 165 2.36 11.42 8.77
N VAL A 166 2.00 10.15 8.54
CA VAL A 166 2.53 8.99 9.29
C VAL A 166 3.10 7.99 8.30
N LEU A 167 4.36 7.65 8.45
CA LEU A 167 5.08 6.73 7.56
C LEU A 167 5.20 5.35 8.23
N LEU A 168 5.05 4.28 7.49
CA LEU A 168 5.47 2.97 7.96
C LEU A 168 6.90 2.71 7.52
N VAL A 169 7.79 2.47 8.50
CA VAL A 169 9.21 2.20 8.25
C VAL A 169 9.63 0.86 8.82
N ARG A 170 10.65 0.27 8.24
CA ARG A 170 11.32 -0.93 8.76
C ARG A 170 12.83 -0.76 8.74
N ARG A 171 13.54 -1.47 9.62
CA ARG A 171 14.99 -1.49 9.58
C ARG A 171 15.49 -2.42 8.48
N VAL A 172 16.42 -1.95 7.66
CA VAL A 172 17.07 -2.73 6.59
C VAL A 172 18.58 -2.70 6.72
N ALA A 173 19.27 -3.72 6.23
CA ALA A 173 20.73 -3.77 6.22
C ALA A 173 21.32 -2.75 5.24
N ASP A 174 20.78 -2.68 4.02
CA ASP A 174 21.16 -1.72 2.99
C ASP A 174 19.99 -0.82 2.60
N PRO A 175 19.95 0.43 3.06
CA PRO A 175 18.83 1.35 2.77
C PRO A 175 18.94 2.09 1.43
N ARG A 176 20.04 1.98 0.68
CA ARG A 176 20.31 2.75 -0.55
C ARG A 176 19.29 2.57 -1.68
N ARG A 177 18.40 1.58 -1.56
CA ARG A 177 17.35 1.29 -2.55
C ARG A 177 15.96 1.82 -2.18
N TYR A 178 15.87 2.54 -1.07
CA TYR A 178 14.60 2.95 -0.46
C TYR A 178 14.59 4.45 -0.18
N GLY A 179 13.42 5.00 0.01
CA GLY A 179 13.28 6.25 0.74
C GLY A 179 13.74 6.05 2.18
N VAL A 180 14.78 6.76 2.60
CA VAL A 180 15.39 6.65 3.93
C VAL A 180 14.87 7.75 4.82
N VAL A 181 14.34 7.36 5.97
CA VAL A 181 13.76 8.27 6.97
C VAL A 181 14.79 8.59 8.05
N GLU A 182 14.95 9.86 8.36
CA GLU A 182 15.74 10.40 9.46
C GLU A 182 14.80 10.88 10.56
N GLY A 183 15.14 10.65 11.83
CA GLY A 183 14.30 11.07 12.94
C GLY A 183 14.80 10.56 14.28
N THR A 184 14.19 11.01 15.35
CA THR A 184 14.50 10.64 16.74
C THR A 184 13.40 9.75 17.35
N PRO A 185 13.72 8.88 18.30
CA PRO A 185 12.71 8.10 19.00
C PRO A 185 11.67 9.01 19.68
N GLY A 186 10.40 8.78 19.35
CA GLY A 186 9.26 9.38 20.02
C GLY A 186 8.60 8.43 21.02
N ALA A 187 7.58 8.90 21.74
CA ALA A 187 6.80 8.06 22.65
C ALA A 187 6.10 6.91 21.89
N PRO A 188 6.21 5.66 22.37
CA PRO A 188 5.53 4.52 21.73
C PRO A 188 4.01 4.72 21.67
N VAL A 189 3.39 4.20 20.61
CA VAL A 189 1.94 4.35 20.40
C VAL A 189 1.32 2.99 20.09
N HIS A 190 0.28 2.61 20.82
CA HIS A 190 -0.42 1.32 20.67
C HIS A 190 0.53 0.09 20.64
N GLY A 191 1.66 0.17 21.38
CA GLY A 191 2.69 -0.87 21.42
C GLY A 191 3.69 -0.83 20.26
N TYR A 192 3.56 0.10 19.32
CA TYR A 192 4.52 0.31 18.24
C TYR A 192 5.59 1.34 18.64
N LYS A 193 6.83 1.10 18.20
CA LYS A 193 7.88 2.11 18.26
C LYS A 193 7.56 3.23 17.26
N ARG A 194 7.76 4.48 17.70
CA ARG A 194 7.57 5.68 16.92
C ARG A 194 8.90 6.40 16.72
N LEU A 195 9.05 7.05 15.56
CA LEU A 195 10.08 8.08 15.33
C LEU A 195 9.37 9.40 15.00
N ASP A 196 9.85 10.48 15.57
CA ASP A 196 9.52 11.84 15.12
C ASP A 196 10.45 12.17 13.96
N VAL A 197 9.89 12.34 12.76
CA VAL A 197 10.64 12.42 11.50
C VAL A 197 11.17 13.83 11.30
N SER A 198 12.47 13.94 11.03
CA SER A 198 13.15 15.20 10.74
C SER A 198 13.63 15.30 9.29
N GLY A 199 13.61 14.21 8.53
CA GLY A 199 14.03 14.22 7.13
C GLY A 199 13.72 12.92 6.40
N MET A 200 13.67 13.01 5.07
CA MET A 200 13.51 11.86 4.19
C MET A 200 14.26 12.08 2.89
N VAL A 201 15.01 11.07 2.42
CA VAL A 201 15.82 11.14 1.20
C VAL A 201 15.60 9.88 0.37
N GLU A 202 15.28 10.07 -0.94
CA GLU A 202 15.12 8.96 -1.88
C GLU A 202 16.47 8.39 -2.28
N LYS A 203 16.67 7.10 -2.10
CA LYS A 203 17.83 6.30 -2.53
C LYS A 203 19.18 7.00 -2.30
N PRO A 204 19.48 7.43 -1.06
CA PRO A 204 20.70 8.20 -0.79
C PRO A 204 21.96 7.36 -1.03
N VAL A 205 22.99 7.95 -1.64
CA VAL A 205 24.30 7.31 -1.81
C VAL A 205 24.95 7.03 -0.45
N LYS A 206 24.78 7.99 0.49
CA LYS A 206 25.28 7.89 1.88
C LYS A 206 24.09 8.03 2.83
N PRO A 207 23.40 6.94 3.18
CA PRO A 207 22.25 6.98 4.08
C PRO A 207 22.67 7.34 5.50
N LYS A 208 21.93 8.24 6.14
CA LYS A 208 22.15 8.63 7.54
C LYS A 208 21.42 7.74 8.54
N SER A 209 20.53 6.89 8.06
CA SER A 209 19.80 5.94 8.90
C SER A 209 19.59 4.61 8.18
N HIS A 210 19.09 3.61 8.91
CA HIS A 210 18.67 2.31 8.36
C HIS A 210 17.12 2.18 8.27
N TRP A 211 16.36 3.26 8.47
CA TRP A 211 14.91 3.25 8.42
C TRP A 211 14.42 3.44 7.00
N ALA A 212 13.98 2.35 6.37
CA ALA A 212 13.46 2.36 5.01
C ALA A 212 11.93 2.47 5.04
N ALA A 213 11.40 3.38 4.24
CA ALA A 213 9.95 3.48 4.02
C ALA A 213 9.44 2.25 3.26
N THR A 214 8.23 1.82 3.62
CA THR A 214 7.58 0.63 3.06
C THR A 214 6.62 0.93 1.91
N ALA A 215 6.50 2.20 1.52
CA ALA A 215 5.48 2.71 0.61
C ALA A 215 4.03 2.50 1.11
N ILE A 216 3.87 2.59 2.44
CA ILE A 216 2.59 2.61 3.15
C ILE A 216 2.59 3.82 4.06
N TYR A 217 1.57 4.67 3.92
CA TYR A 217 1.50 5.97 4.57
C TYR A 217 0.07 6.29 4.99
N ALA A 218 -0.08 7.19 5.96
CA ALA A 218 -1.31 7.91 6.23
C ALA A 218 -1.02 9.41 6.12
N PHE A 219 -1.83 10.15 5.39
CA PHE A 219 -1.60 11.56 5.06
C PHE A 219 -2.76 12.47 5.42
N ASP A 220 -2.42 13.67 5.86
CA ASP A 220 -3.27 14.85 5.71
C ASP A 220 -3.21 15.31 4.24
N PRO A 221 -4.29 15.90 3.66
CA PRO A 221 -4.31 16.34 2.26
C PRO A 221 -3.27 17.40 1.90
N LYS A 222 -2.61 18.04 2.86
CA LYS A 222 -1.47 18.97 2.63
C LYS A 222 -0.33 18.35 1.82
N ILE A 223 -0.20 17.03 1.81
CA ILE A 223 0.80 16.35 0.97
C ILE A 223 0.61 16.66 -0.51
N PHE A 224 -0.63 16.87 -0.98
CA PHE A 224 -0.89 17.22 -2.37
C PHE A 224 -0.33 18.61 -2.71
N ASP A 225 -0.44 19.58 -1.80
CA ASP A 225 0.11 20.93 -2.02
C ASP A 225 1.64 20.90 -1.99
N ALA A 226 2.23 20.09 -1.10
CA ALA A 226 3.67 19.88 -1.07
C ALA A 226 4.18 19.25 -2.39
N LEU A 227 3.51 18.24 -2.92
CA LEU A 227 3.84 17.61 -4.21
C LEU A 227 3.68 18.59 -5.39
N GLU A 228 2.62 19.41 -5.40
CA GLU A 228 2.42 20.45 -6.42
C GLU A 228 3.55 21.49 -6.38
N THR A 229 3.99 21.87 -5.19
CA THR A 229 5.14 22.79 -5.02
C THR A 229 6.40 22.20 -5.62
N VAL A 230 6.73 20.92 -5.31
CA VAL A 230 7.88 20.23 -5.92
C VAL A 230 7.75 20.20 -7.44
N ARG A 231 6.56 19.84 -7.96
CA ARG A 231 6.31 19.74 -9.40
C ARG A 231 6.53 21.07 -10.11
N ARG A 232 6.02 22.17 -9.53
CA ARG A 232 6.10 23.52 -10.11
C ARG A 232 7.49 24.10 -10.06
N GLU A 233 8.17 23.97 -8.91
CA GLU A 233 9.44 24.66 -8.65
C GLU A 233 10.64 23.90 -9.17
N LYS A 234 10.70 22.57 -8.91
CA LYS A 234 11.85 21.74 -9.29
C LYS A 234 11.71 21.13 -10.67
N ARG A 235 10.47 20.99 -11.19
CA ARG A 235 10.18 20.33 -12.48
C ARG A 235 10.95 19.03 -12.69
N PRO A 236 10.93 18.10 -11.73
CA PRO A 236 11.73 16.88 -11.80
C PRO A 236 11.27 16.00 -12.95
N LYS A 237 12.19 15.18 -13.48
CA LYS A 237 11.84 14.16 -14.48
C LYS A 237 10.83 13.14 -13.91
N GLU A 238 11.03 12.77 -12.66
CA GLU A 238 10.12 11.92 -11.86
C GLU A 238 9.83 12.65 -10.55
N LEU A 239 8.55 12.81 -10.24
CA LEU A 239 8.10 13.38 -8.98
C LEU A 239 8.04 12.29 -7.93
N GLU A 240 9.00 12.28 -7.00
CA GLU A 240 9.04 11.30 -5.93
C GLU A 240 8.20 11.75 -4.72
N LEU A 241 7.54 10.79 -4.06
CA LEU A 241 6.75 11.08 -2.86
C LEU A 241 7.64 11.56 -1.71
N THR A 242 8.88 11.09 -1.65
CA THR A 242 9.90 11.52 -0.68
C THR A 242 10.21 13.00 -0.78
N ASP A 243 10.18 13.59 -1.99
CA ASP A 243 10.36 15.02 -2.17
C ASP A 243 9.17 15.83 -1.63
N GLY A 244 7.95 15.32 -1.81
CA GLY A 244 6.75 15.91 -1.22
C GLY A 244 6.78 15.88 0.31
N ILE A 245 7.17 14.76 0.90
CA ILE A 245 7.29 14.62 2.37
C ILE A 245 8.37 15.56 2.90
N ARG A 246 9.51 15.70 2.21
CA ARG A 246 10.56 16.64 2.58
C ARG A 246 10.06 18.08 2.51
N THR A 247 9.38 18.46 1.43
CA THR A 247 8.79 19.80 1.28
C THR A 247 7.76 20.08 2.39
N LEU A 248 6.98 19.08 2.80
CA LEU A 248 6.05 19.18 3.91
C LEU A 248 6.80 19.46 5.24
N LEU A 249 7.90 18.75 5.50
CA LEU A 249 8.76 18.97 6.67
C LEU A 249 9.41 20.37 6.65
N ASP A 250 9.95 20.80 5.50
CA ASP A 250 10.60 22.10 5.31
C ASP A 250 9.62 23.26 5.55
N ALA A 251 8.32 23.04 5.30
CA ALA A 251 7.24 23.98 5.60
C ALA A 251 6.75 23.92 7.08
N GLY A 252 7.44 23.20 7.95
CA GLY A 252 7.08 23.05 9.37
C GLY A 252 6.02 21.98 9.63
N GLY A 253 5.72 21.13 8.67
CA GLY A 253 4.79 20.02 8.81
C GLY A 253 5.27 18.98 9.82
N ARG A 254 4.31 18.37 10.52
CA ARG A 254 4.56 17.38 11.60
C ARG A 254 4.45 15.97 11.04
N VAL A 255 5.56 15.27 10.97
CA VAL A 255 5.64 13.91 10.41
C VAL A 255 6.15 12.95 11.47
N ALA A 256 5.48 11.81 11.61
CA ALA A 256 5.93 10.70 12.43
C ALA A 256 6.08 9.41 11.61
N SER A 257 6.75 8.42 12.15
CA SER A 257 6.72 7.08 11.59
C SER A 257 6.45 6.03 12.66
N LEU A 258 5.75 4.96 12.29
CA LEU A 258 5.67 3.73 13.06
C LEU A 258 6.69 2.73 12.52
N VAL A 259 7.35 2.03 13.42
CA VAL A 259 8.38 1.05 13.09
C VAL A 259 7.75 -0.34 13.02
N LEU A 260 7.77 -0.95 11.85
CA LEU A 260 7.41 -2.35 11.67
C LEU A 260 8.51 -3.24 12.27
N THR A 261 8.16 -3.93 13.34
CA THR A 261 9.02 -4.93 13.99
C THR A 261 8.53 -6.33 13.66
N PRO A 262 9.38 -7.38 13.75
CA PRO A 262 8.96 -8.77 13.49
C PRO A 262 7.79 -9.26 14.36
N ARG A 263 7.59 -8.66 15.54
CA ARG A 263 6.42 -8.95 16.41
C ARG A 263 5.15 -8.28 15.93
N ALA A 264 5.27 -7.13 15.26
CA ALA A 264 4.13 -6.37 14.75
C ALA A 264 3.61 -6.92 13.42
N GLY A 265 4.52 -7.47 12.61
CA GLY A 265 4.20 -8.02 11.30
C GLY A 265 5.42 -8.08 10.40
N GLU A 266 5.19 -8.48 9.17
CA GLU A 266 6.22 -8.59 8.13
C GLU A 266 5.75 -7.86 6.86
N TRP A 267 6.65 -7.13 6.24
CA TRP A 267 6.41 -6.47 4.96
C TRP A 267 7.04 -7.27 3.82
N TRP A 268 6.26 -7.54 2.78
CA TRP A 268 6.68 -8.25 1.58
C TRP A 268 6.28 -7.52 0.33
N SER A 269 7.15 -7.46 -0.67
CA SER A 269 6.88 -6.84 -1.97
C SER A 269 7.16 -7.81 -3.10
N VAL A 270 6.30 -7.75 -4.10
CA VAL A 270 6.41 -8.51 -5.35
C VAL A 270 7.03 -7.67 -6.48
N GLY A 271 7.72 -6.60 -6.13
CA GLY A 271 8.33 -5.67 -7.09
C GLY A 271 9.58 -6.20 -7.81
N SER A 272 10.03 -7.43 -7.53
CA SER A 272 11.10 -8.14 -8.24
C SER A 272 10.85 -9.64 -8.23
N PRO A 273 11.46 -10.44 -9.15
CA PRO A 273 11.31 -11.90 -9.16
C PRO A 273 11.68 -12.55 -7.83
N GLU A 274 12.80 -12.14 -7.21
CA GLU A 274 13.25 -12.66 -5.93
C GLU A 274 12.32 -12.23 -4.78
N GLY A 275 11.80 -11.01 -4.86
CA GLY A 275 10.80 -10.50 -3.92
C GLY A 275 9.52 -11.32 -3.97
N PHE A 276 9.02 -11.58 -5.18
CA PHE A 276 7.84 -12.42 -5.41
C PHE A 276 8.04 -13.84 -4.90
N GLY A 277 9.15 -14.50 -5.26
CA GLY A 277 9.45 -15.86 -4.80
C GLY A 277 9.47 -15.98 -3.28
N ARG A 278 10.10 -15.02 -2.60
CA ARG A 278 10.12 -14.99 -1.12
C ARG A 278 8.73 -14.70 -0.52
N ALA A 279 7.99 -13.74 -1.07
CA ALA A 279 6.64 -13.42 -0.62
C ALA A 279 5.70 -14.63 -0.78
N LEU A 280 5.75 -15.32 -1.93
CA LEU A 280 4.95 -16.50 -2.20
C LEU A 280 5.26 -17.63 -1.21
N ALA A 281 6.54 -17.95 -1.00
CA ALA A 281 6.97 -18.98 -0.06
C ALA A 281 6.54 -18.63 1.39
N ARG A 282 6.71 -17.37 1.78
CA ARG A 282 6.34 -16.92 3.13
C ARG A 282 4.83 -16.96 3.36
N THR A 283 4.04 -16.45 2.42
CA THR A 283 2.59 -16.49 2.52
C THR A 283 2.06 -17.91 2.55
N HIS A 284 2.63 -18.82 1.75
CA HIS A 284 2.31 -20.26 1.83
C HIS A 284 2.56 -20.82 3.24
N ALA A 285 3.77 -20.61 3.79
CA ALA A 285 4.14 -21.13 5.10
C ALA A 285 3.24 -20.59 6.23
N VAL A 286 2.90 -19.28 6.20
CA VAL A 286 2.00 -18.68 7.20
C VAL A 286 0.57 -19.20 7.06
N THR A 287 0.09 -19.33 5.83
CA THR A 287 -1.28 -19.80 5.55
C THR A 287 -1.45 -21.25 5.99
N THR A 288 -0.49 -22.12 5.65
CA THR A 288 -0.56 -23.55 6.05
C THR A 288 -0.47 -23.73 7.56
N LYS A 289 0.36 -22.95 8.25
CA LYS A 289 0.40 -22.96 9.72
C LYS A 289 -0.92 -22.52 10.34
N ARG A 290 -1.53 -21.44 9.86
CA ARG A 290 -2.83 -20.94 10.35
C ARG A 290 -3.99 -21.91 10.09
N ILE A 291 -3.86 -22.77 9.07
CA ILE A 291 -4.86 -23.81 8.79
C ILE A 291 -4.69 -24.99 9.74
N ALA A 292 -3.44 -25.37 10.05
CA ALA A 292 -3.13 -26.48 10.95
C ALA A 292 -3.43 -26.14 12.44
N GLU A 293 -3.31 -24.86 12.81
CA GLU A 293 -3.58 -24.36 14.17
C GLU A 293 -4.75 -23.35 14.10
N PRO A 294 -6.00 -23.79 13.94
CA PRO A 294 -7.14 -22.88 13.96
C PRO A 294 -7.21 -22.19 15.34
N ALA A 295 -7.53 -20.88 15.34
CA ALA A 295 -7.63 -20.11 16.57
C ALA A 295 -8.61 -20.78 17.51
N SER A 296 -8.11 -21.11 18.71
CA SER A 296 -8.88 -21.59 19.86
C SER A 296 -9.83 -20.53 20.38
#